data_072a63a66949119bb19bbbaa2dcf70a8
#
_entry.id   072a63a66949119bb19bbbaa2dcf70a8
#
_cell.length_a   1.000
_cell.length_b   1.000
_cell.length_c   1.000
_cell.angle_alpha   90.00
_cell.angle_beta   90.00
_cell.angle_gamma   90.00
#
_symmetry.space_group_name_H-M   'P 1'
#
loop_
_entity.id
_entity.type
_entity.pdbx_description
1 polymer ?
#
loop_
_entity_poly.entity_id
_entity_poly.type
_entity_poly.pdbx_seq_one_letter_code
_entity_poly.pdbx_strand_id
1 'polypeptide(L)'
;LGHARLHTLYDQATWSEGPAWWEAQRTLVWSDVVGRRVLGWREDGAVDVLLDATAFTNGNAVDTQQRLVHCEHGRRAITRSEVDGRAHLLVGRFEGKRLNSPNDLIVARDGAIWFTDPPFGLRKPSQGCPGPQELDHHGVYRLPPDGGALQCMVNLDHPNGLAFSPDERVLYVSQTPEGGPGAPEITALDWHDGALHNRRRFAVVPEGLPDGFCVDCQGWLWSSSGAGVCVFDSGGHVLGLVPTPHTASNCTFDLVQRRLFITGGSTLWLLDLQR
;
A
#
# COMPACT_ATOMS: atom_id res chain seq x y z
N LEU A 1 -10.49 0.44 21.70
CA LEU A 1 -9.06 0.09 21.68
C LEU A 1 -8.45 -0.20 23.06
N GLY A 2 -9.17 0.05 24.15
CA GLY A 2 -8.62 0.04 25.53
C GLY A 2 -8.04 -1.28 26.06
N HIS A 3 -8.23 -2.40 25.38
CA HIS A 3 -7.69 -3.72 25.78
C HIS A 3 -6.97 -4.46 24.63
N ALA A 4 -6.86 -3.86 23.45
CA ALA A 4 -6.18 -4.47 22.33
C ALA A 4 -4.66 -4.53 22.62
N ARG A 5 -4.04 -5.69 22.39
CA ARG A 5 -2.60 -5.87 22.56
C ARG A 5 -1.91 -5.93 21.22
N LEU A 6 -0.82 -5.19 21.11
CA LEU A 6 0.08 -5.27 19.97
C LEU A 6 1.05 -6.44 20.18
N HIS A 7 1.10 -7.36 19.23
CA HIS A 7 1.97 -8.52 19.23
C HIS A 7 2.98 -8.42 18.10
N THR A 8 4.26 -8.64 18.38
CA THR A 8 5.27 -8.79 17.33
C THR A 8 5.15 -10.20 16.74
N LEU A 9 4.91 -10.26 15.44
CA LEU A 9 4.84 -11.53 14.68
C LEU A 9 6.18 -11.88 14.04
N TYR A 10 6.92 -10.84 13.59
CA TYR A 10 8.22 -10.99 12.93
C TYR A 10 9.02 -9.69 13.09
N ASP A 11 10.36 -9.79 13.26
CA ASP A 11 11.25 -8.63 13.49
C ASP A 11 12.60 -8.73 12.75
N GLN A 12 12.68 -9.62 11.75
CA GLN A 12 13.93 -9.92 11.03
C GLN A 12 13.89 -9.45 9.56
N ALA A 13 12.98 -8.55 9.21
CA ALA A 13 13.02 -7.87 7.94
C ALA A 13 14.06 -6.73 7.97
N THR A 14 14.36 -6.16 6.83
CA THR A 14 15.17 -4.94 6.75
C THR A 14 14.28 -3.71 6.64
N TRP A 15 13.21 -3.81 5.83
CA TRP A 15 12.19 -2.76 5.69
C TRP A 15 10.87 -3.38 5.27
N SER A 16 9.94 -3.48 6.23
CA SER A 16 8.62 -4.10 6.07
C SER A 16 7.62 -3.14 5.44
N GLU A 17 6.94 -3.57 4.36
CA GLU A 17 5.99 -2.79 3.57
C GLU A 17 4.87 -3.65 2.98
N GLY A 18 3.82 -2.95 2.48
CA GLY A 18 2.79 -3.48 1.61
C GLY A 18 2.10 -4.75 2.11
N PRO A 19 1.53 -4.76 3.33
CA PRO A 19 0.86 -5.93 3.87
C PRO A 19 -0.46 -6.17 3.16
N ALA A 20 -0.74 -7.44 2.80
CA ALA A 20 -1.98 -7.88 2.18
C ALA A 20 -2.45 -9.20 2.79
N TRP A 21 -3.73 -9.28 3.16
CA TRP A 21 -4.31 -10.53 3.64
C TRP A 21 -4.74 -11.41 2.46
N TRP A 22 -4.14 -12.61 2.36
CA TRP A 22 -4.47 -13.59 1.33
C TRP A 22 -5.43 -14.64 1.89
N GLU A 23 -6.72 -14.39 1.69
CA GLU A 23 -7.77 -15.16 2.32
C GLU A 23 -7.73 -16.65 1.93
N ALA A 24 -7.54 -16.97 0.65
CA ALA A 24 -7.51 -18.37 0.18
C ALA A 24 -6.39 -19.20 0.83
N GLN A 25 -5.32 -18.57 1.26
CA GLN A 25 -4.17 -19.20 1.91
C GLN A 25 -4.12 -18.93 3.43
N ARG A 26 -5.05 -18.10 3.96
CA ARG A 26 -5.05 -17.64 5.36
C ARG A 26 -3.66 -17.14 5.79
N THR A 27 -3.05 -16.35 4.91
CA THR A 27 -1.67 -15.89 5.03
C THR A 27 -1.63 -14.37 4.93
N LEU A 28 -0.93 -13.72 5.85
CA LEU A 28 -0.55 -12.34 5.65
C LEU A 28 0.72 -12.29 4.80
N VAL A 29 0.65 -11.61 3.68
CA VAL A 29 1.77 -11.38 2.78
C VAL A 29 2.28 -9.97 2.99
N TRP A 30 3.61 -9.77 3.02
CA TRP A 30 4.22 -8.45 3.05
C TRP A 30 5.60 -8.46 2.40
N SER A 31 6.11 -7.29 2.05
CA SER A 31 7.42 -7.10 1.45
C SER A 31 8.48 -6.77 2.49
N ASP A 32 9.64 -7.40 2.42
CA ASP A 32 10.91 -6.87 2.90
C ASP A 32 11.62 -6.21 1.71
N VAL A 33 11.36 -4.92 1.50
CA VAL A 33 11.78 -4.19 0.29
C VAL A 33 13.29 -4.21 0.13
N VAL A 34 14.02 -3.86 1.18
CA VAL A 34 15.49 -3.80 1.19
C VAL A 34 16.09 -5.20 1.19
N GLY A 35 15.46 -6.15 1.89
CA GLY A 35 15.81 -7.57 1.87
C GLY A 35 15.45 -8.27 0.56
N ARG A 36 14.70 -7.60 -0.34
CA ARG A 36 14.29 -8.09 -1.66
C ARG A 36 13.53 -9.40 -1.59
N ARG A 37 12.60 -9.50 -0.64
CA ARG A 37 11.78 -10.69 -0.39
C ARG A 37 10.31 -10.31 -0.26
N VAL A 38 9.43 -11.21 -0.64
CA VAL A 38 8.03 -11.22 -0.20
C VAL A 38 7.87 -12.36 0.78
N LEU A 39 7.36 -12.04 1.94
CA LEU A 39 7.21 -12.95 3.08
C LEU A 39 5.73 -13.28 3.29
N GLY A 40 5.46 -14.43 3.87
CA GLY A 40 4.12 -14.88 4.23
C GLY A 40 4.10 -15.38 5.67
N TRP A 41 3.28 -14.75 6.53
CA TRP A 41 3.01 -15.22 7.88
C TRP A 41 1.72 -16.03 7.92
N ARG A 42 1.75 -17.19 8.57
CA ARG A 42 0.60 -18.06 8.81
C ARG A 42 0.16 -18.07 10.27
N GLU A 43 -1.08 -18.44 10.51
CA GLU A 43 -1.69 -18.48 11.85
C GLU A 43 -1.01 -19.47 12.82
N ASP A 44 -0.24 -20.43 12.32
CA ASP A 44 0.61 -21.31 13.15
C ASP A 44 1.90 -20.63 13.63
N GLY A 45 2.11 -19.36 13.25
CA GLY A 45 3.28 -18.55 13.59
C GLY A 45 4.46 -18.70 12.62
N ALA A 46 4.37 -19.58 11.62
CA ALA A 46 5.43 -19.77 10.65
C ALA A 46 5.50 -18.57 9.68
N VAL A 47 6.74 -18.23 9.29
CA VAL A 47 7.03 -17.22 8.26
C VAL A 47 7.82 -17.88 7.15
N ASP A 48 7.28 -17.82 5.94
CA ASP A 48 7.91 -18.36 4.73
C ASP A 48 8.38 -17.24 3.81
N VAL A 49 9.41 -17.48 3.03
CA VAL A 49 9.79 -16.64 1.89
C VAL A 49 8.97 -17.11 0.69
N LEU A 50 7.98 -16.30 0.30
CA LEU A 50 7.11 -16.59 -0.85
C LEU A 50 7.80 -16.25 -2.17
N LEU A 51 8.52 -15.11 -2.21
CA LEU A 51 9.33 -14.69 -3.35
C LEU A 51 10.69 -14.23 -2.84
N ASP A 52 11.75 -14.67 -3.49
CA ASP A 52 13.14 -14.29 -3.20
C ASP A 52 13.75 -13.51 -4.36
N ALA A 53 14.81 -12.75 -4.08
CA ALA A 53 15.53 -11.92 -5.05
C ALA A 53 14.60 -11.02 -5.89
N THR A 54 13.56 -10.47 -5.28
CA THR A 54 12.60 -9.58 -5.95
C THR A 54 13.28 -8.31 -6.46
N ALA A 55 12.61 -7.60 -7.36
CA ALA A 55 13.08 -6.31 -7.85
C ALA A 55 12.60 -5.15 -6.93
N PHE A 56 12.86 -5.25 -5.63
CA PHE A 56 12.41 -4.31 -4.62
C PHE A 56 10.87 -4.19 -4.61
N THR A 57 10.20 -5.31 -4.43
CA THR A 57 8.74 -5.36 -4.26
C THR A 57 8.35 -4.53 -3.03
N ASN A 58 7.36 -3.63 -3.21
CA ASN A 58 6.83 -2.78 -2.15
C ASN A 58 5.39 -3.16 -1.83
N GLY A 59 4.39 -2.53 -2.44
CA GLY A 59 2.97 -2.87 -2.24
C GLY A 59 2.60 -4.25 -2.77
N ASN A 60 1.68 -4.92 -2.08
CA ASN A 60 1.08 -6.18 -2.50
C ASN A 60 -0.44 -6.10 -2.38
N ALA A 61 -1.14 -6.79 -3.26
CA ALA A 61 -2.58 -7.01 -3.17
C ALA A 61 -2.94 -8.41 -3.67
N VAL A 62 -4.16 -8.84 -3.37
CA VAL A 62 -4.72 -10.09 -3.88
C VAL A 62 -5.80 -9.75 -4.91
N ASP A 63 -5.69 -10.30 -6.12
CA ASP A 63 -6.69 -10.06 -7.16
C ASP A 63 -7.98 -10.90 -6.96
N THR A 64 -8.99 -10.64 -7.76
CA THR A 64 -10.29 -11.33 -7.69
C THR A 64 -10.20 -12.84 -7.99
N GLN A 65 -9.06 -13.30 -8.53
CA GLN A 65 -8.76 -14.73 -8.76
C GLN A 65 -7.81 -15.31 -7.70
N GLN A 66 -7.61 -14.61 -6.59
CA GLN A 66 -6.74 -15.00 -5.48
C GLN A 66 -5.27 -15.14 -5.88
N ARG A 67 -4.79 -14.32 -6.81
CA ARG A 67 -3.37 -14.23 -7.19
C ARG A 67 -2.74 -12.99 -6.59
N LEU A 68 -1.48 -13.08 -6.25
CA LEU A 68 -0.72 -11.94 -5.72
C LEU A 68 -0.32 -10.97 -6.83
N VAL A 69 -0.56 -9.70 -6.61
CA VAL A 69 -0.14 -8.59 -7.48
C VAL A 69 0.80 -7.69 -6.70
N HIS A 70 1.84 -7.19 -7.36
CA HIS A 70 2.95 -6.51 -6.73
C HIS A 70 3.31 -5.21 -7.42
N CYS A 71 3.68 -4.20 -6.63
CA CYS A 71 4.42 -3.03 -7.07
C CYS A 71 5.92 -3.33 -7.00
N GLU A 72 6.65 -3.22 -8.10
CA GLU A 72 8.10 -3.46 -8.13
C GLU A 72 8.87 -2.19 -8.50
N HIS A 73 9.55 -1.60 -7.55
CA HIS A 73 10.36 -0.39 -7.74
C HIS A 73 11.44 -0.58 -8.79
N GLY A 74 12.23 -1.65 -8.70
CA GLY A 74 13.37 -1.88 -9.58
C GLY A 74 12.98 -2.24 -11.01
N ARG A 75 11.86 -2.94 -11.21
CA ARG A 75 11.29 -3.18 -12.55
C ARG A 75 10.54 -1.98 -13.09
N ARG A 76 10.12 -1.06 -12.21
CA ARG A 76 9.24 0.07 -12.54
C ARG A 76 7.93 -0.44 -13.14
N ALA A 77 7.28 -1.35 -12.44
CA ALA A 77 6.18 -2.13 -13.01
C ALA A 77 5.21 -2.67 -11.96
N ILE A 78 4.00 -2.99 -12.41
CA ILE A 78 3.08 -3.88 -11.72
C ILE A 78 3.26 -5.28 -12.29
N THR A 79 3.45 -6.25 -11.40
CA THR A 79 3.59 -7.67 -11.76
C THR A 79 2.57 -8.52 -11.01
N ARG A 80 2.34 -9.73 -11.48
CA ARG A 80 1.48 -10.71 -10.85
C ARG A 80 2.23 -12.03 -10.71
N SER A 81 2.13 -12.65 -9.54
CA SER A 81 2.64 -13.99 -9.31
C SER A 81 1.69 -15.02 -9.92
N GLU A 82 2.21 -15.87 -10.79
CA GLU A 82 1.47 -16.98 -11.38
C GLU A 82 1.65 -18.27 -10.57
N VAL A 83 0.76 -19.24 -10.78
CA VAL A 83 0.78 -20.53 -10.06
C VAL A 83 2.10 -21.30 -10.25
N ASP A 84 2.79 -21.08 -11.37
CA ASP A 84 4.09 -21.69 -11.67
C ASP A 84 5.29 -20.96 -11.01
N GLY A 85 5.02 -19.97 -10.16
CA GLY A 85 6.03 -19.16 -9.47
C GLY A 85 6.67 -18.07 -10.33
N ARG A 86 6.23 -17.87 -11.56
CA ARG A 86 6.73 -16.81 -12.44
C ARG A 86 6.02 -15.49 -12.16
N ALA A 87 6.79 -14.40 -12.29
CA ALA A 87 6.23 -13.06 -12.28
C ALA A 87 5.78 -12.67 -13.69
N HIS A 88 4.49 -12.43 -13.87
CA HIS A 88 3.92 -11.91 -15.10
C HIS A 88 3.87 -10.39 -15.06
N LEU A 89 4.45 -9.72 -16.07
CA LEU A 89 4.38 -8.26 -16.21
C LEU A 89 2.97 -7.86 -16.65
N LEU A 90 2.29 -7.07 -15.81
CA LEU A 90 0.97 -6.50 -16.15
C LEU A 90 1.13 -5.17 -16.86
N VAL A 91 1.91 -4.23 -16.29
CA VAL A 91 2.18 -2.93 -16.89
C VAL A 91 3.50 -2.34 -16.36
N GLY A 92 4.25 -1.65 -17.21
CA GLY A 92 5.49 -0.96 -16.84
C GLY A 92 5.69 0.35 -17.61
N ARG A 93 4.69 0.74 -18.42
CA ARG A 93 4.76 1.97 -19.23
C ARG A 93 3.42 2.67 -19.30
N PHE A 94 3.49 3.99 -19.34
CA PHE A 94 2.37 4.88 -19.63
C PHE A 94 2.77 5.77 -20.82
N GLU A 95 1.97 5.80 -21.89
CA GLU A 95 2.24 6.57 -23.09
C GLU A 95 3.66 6.37 -23.66
N GLY A 96 4.14 5.13 -23.65
CA GLY A 96 5.48 4.77 -24.15
C GLY A 96 6.64 5.03 -23.19
N LYS A 97 6.47 5.85 -22.16
CA LYS A 97 7.48 6.13 -21.11
C LYS A 97 7.40 5.09 -19.99
N ARG A 98 8.53 4.77 -19.36
CA ARG A 98 8.54 3.90 -18.18
C ARG A 98 7.85 4.58 -17.01
N LEU A 99 7.10 3.81 -16.23
CA LEU A 99 6.60 4.24 -14.91
C LEU A 99 7.77 4.71 -14.01
N ASN A 100 7.49 5.46 -12.97
CA ASN A 100 8.51 5.91 -12.01
C ASN A 100 8.98 4.73 -11.14
N SER A 101 8.29 4.44 -10.08
CA SER A 101 8.51 3.28 -9.21
C SER A 101 7.21 2.97 -8.47
N PRO A 102 6.30 2.19 -9.08
CA PRO A 102 5.03 1.84 -8.47
C PRO A 102 5.21 1.42 -7.03
N ASN A 103 4.45 2.05 -6.11
CA ASN A 103 4.70 1.96 -4.68
C ASN A 103 3.63 1.13 -3.96
N ASP A 104 2.37 1.54 -3.96
CA ASP A 104 1.28 0.82 -3.32
C ASP A 104 0.13 0.57 -4.29
N LEU A 105 -0.71 -0.44 -4.03
CA LEU A 105 -1.78 -0.84 -4.92
C LEU A 105 -2.97 -1.44 -4.18
N ILE A 106 -4.13 -1.31 -4.81
CA ILE A 106 -5.37 -1.99 -4.41
C ILE A 106 -6.03 -2.62 -5.64
N VAL A 107 -6.84 -3.64 -5.41
CA VAL A 107 -7.72 -4.23 -6.42
C VAL A 107 -9.15 -3.83 -6.08
N ALA A 108 -9.79 -3.09 -6.97
CA ALA A 108 -11.18 -2.67 -6.83
C ALA A 108 -12.15 -3.84 -7.08
N ARG A 109 -13.41 -3.71 -6.67
CA ARG A 109 -14.44 -4.78 -6.84
C ARG A 109 -14.69 -5.18 -8.29
N ASP A 110 -14.48 -4.24 -9.22
CA ASP A 110 -14.56 -4.51 -10.66
C ASP A 110 -13.35 -5.29 -11.19
N GLY A 111 -12.33 -5.54 -10.35
CA GLY A 111 -11.07 -6.20 -10.68
C GLY A 111 -10.01 -5.26 -11.27
N ALA A 112 -10.27 -3.96 -11.38
CA ALA A 112 -9.26 -3.00 -11.80
C ALA A 112 -8.17 -2.85 -10.72
N ILE A 113 -6.92 -2.75 -11.15
CA ILE A 113 -5.79 -2.48 -10.28
C ILE A 113 -5.54 -0.97 -10.26
N TRP A 114 -5.59 -0.38 -9.06
CA TRP A 114 -5.22 1.00 -8.83
C TRP A 114 -3.89 1.05 -8.11
N PHE A 115 -2.99 1.92 -8.53
CA PHE A 115 -1.67 2.03 -7.93
C PHE A 115 -1.11 3.44 -7.98
N THR A 116 -0.19 3.73 -7.08
CA THR A 116 0.58 4.97 -7.00
C THR A 116 1.95 4.80 -7.65
N ASP A 117 2.46 5.86 -8.29
CA ASP A 117 3.74 5.82 -9.02
C ASP A 117 4.66 7.00 -8.65
N PRO A 118 5.11 7.11 -7.39
CA PRO A 118 6.09 8.10 -6.96
C PRO A 118 7.51 7.71 -7.40
N PRO A 119 8.50 8.62 -7.29
CA PRO A 119 9.86 8.36 -7.73
C PRO A 119 10.77 7.71 -6.65
N PHE A 120 10.24 7.19 -5.54
CA PHE A 120 11.05 6.72 -4.40
C PHE A 120 12.11 5.69 -4.79
N GLY A 121 11.74 4.68 -5.58
CA GLY A 121 12.65 3.65 -6.07
C GLY A 121 13.68 4.14 -7.09
N LEU A 122 13.51 5.34 -7.64
CA LEU A 122 14.49 5.98 -8.53
C LEU A 122 15.54 6.80 -7.76
N ARG A 123 15.34 7.03 -6.46
CA ARG A 123 16.17 7.90 -5.63
C ARG A 123 17.09 7.13 -4.68
N LYS A 124 16.61 6.00 -4.15
CA LYS A 124 17.31 5.24 -3.09
C LYS A 124 17.80 3.87 -3.61
N PRO A 125 19.13 3.63 -3.70
CA PRO A 125 19.67 2.35 -4.16
C PRO A 125 19.24 1.15 -3.30
N SER A 126 18.96 1.38 -2.03
CA SER A 126 18.50 0.34 -1.10
C SER A 126 17.04 -0.08 -1.32
N GLN A 127 16.26 0.71 -2.03
CA GLN A 127 14.82 0.48 -2.24
C GLN A 127 14.43 0.39 -3.72
N GLY A 128 15.40 0.45 -4.63
CA GLY A 128 15.11 0.43 -6.07
C GLY A 128 16.35 0.56 -6.93
N CYS A 129 16.17 1.03 -8.15
CA CYS A 129 17.23 1.25 -9.13
C CYS A 129 17.30 2.74 -9.48
N PRO A 130 18.21 3.53 -8.88
CA PRO A 130 18.36 4.94 -9.19
C PRO A 130 18.53 5.21 -10.68
N GLY A 131 17.82 6.25 -11.13
CA GLY A 131 17.84 6.61 -12.54
C GLY A 131 16.93 7.80 -12.85
N PRO A 132 16.93 8.26 -14.12
CA PRO A 132 16.10 9.39 -14.50
C PRO A 132 14.61 9.02 -14.50
N GLN A 133 13.79 9.96 -14.07
CA GLN A 133 12.36 9.93 -14.24
C GLN A 133 12.04 10.22 -15.71
N GLU A 134 11.22 9.36 -16.34
CA GLU A 134 10.78 9.55 -17.73
C GLU A 134 9.45 10.30 -17.82
N LEU A 135 8.56 10.08 -16.82
CA LEU A 135 7.31 10.82 -16.66
C LEU A 135 7.57 12.15 -15.97
N ASP A 136 6.84 13.18 -16.33
CA ASP A 136 6.93 14.54 -15.75
C ASP A 136 5.97 14.75 -14.55
N HIS A 137 5.38 13.65 -14.07
CA HIS A 137 4.39 13.66 -12.99
C HIS A 137 4.49 12.40 -12.12
N HIS A 138 3.78 12.44 -10.99
CA HIS A 138 3.60 11.30 -10.09
C HIS A 138 2.12 10.92 -10.10
N GLY A 139 1.78 9.87 -10.84
CA GLY A 139 0.40 9.50 -11.10
C GLY A 139 -0.19 8.54 -10.06
N VAL A 140 -1.50 8.63 -9.89
CA VAL A 140 -2.33 7.50 -9.46
C VAL A 140 -2.95 6.91 -10.71
N TYR A 141 -2.76 5.63 -10.92
CA TYR A 141 -3.15 4.95 -12.15
C TYR A 141 -4.24 3.90 -11.90
N ARG A 142 -5.04 3.66 -12.93
CA ARG A 142 -5.99 2.56 -13.02
C ARG A 142 -5.66 1.67 -14.22
N LEU A 143 -5.37 0.40 -13.95
CA LEU A 143 -5.26 -0.65 -14.96
C LEU A 143 -6.61 -1.39 -15.02
N PRO A 144 -7.34 -1.33 -16.13
CA PRO A 144 -8.62 -2.04 -16.28
C PRO A 144 -8.47 -3.56 -16.16
N PRO A 145 -9.49 -4.29 -15.67
CA PRO A 145 -9.41 -5.74 -15.44
C PRO A 145 -9.29 -6.56 -16.72
N ASP A 146 -9.73 -6.02 -17.85
CA ASP A 146 -9.66 -6.62 -19.18
C ASP A 146 -8.31 -6.46 -19.88
N GLY A 147 -7.32 -5.84 -19.20
CA GLY A 147 -6.03 -5.53 -19.78
C GLY A 147 -6.06 -4.34 -20.75
N GLY A 148 -7.08 -3.49 -20.68
CA GLY A 148 -7.18 -2.25 -21.43
C GLY A 148 -6.03 -1.27 -21.16
N ALA A 149 -6.04 -0.13 -21.86
CA ALA A 149 -5.00 0.89 -21.71
C ALA A 149 -4.92 1.42 -20.27
N LEU A 150 -3.68 1.56 -19.76
CA LEU A 150 -3.42 2.19 -18.47
C LEU A 150 -3.93 3.63 -18.48
N GLN A 151 -4.62 4.04 -17.43
CA GLN A 151 -5.22 5.35 -17.26
C GLN A 151 -4.52 6.10 -16.12
N CYS A 152 -4.01 7.32 -16.38
CA CYS A 152 -3.59 8.22 -15.32
C CYS A 152 -4.83 8.97 -14.80
N MET A 153 -5.22 8.68 -13.55
CA MET A 153 -6.46 9.19 -12.97
C MET A 153 -6.28 10.56 -12.32
N VAL A 154 -5.13 10.80 -11.70
CA VAL A 154 -4.78 12.08 -11.07
C VAL A 154 -3.27 12.16 -10.85
N ASN A 155 -2.72 13.38 -10.89
CA ASN A 155 -1.36 13.70 -10.48
C ASN A 155 -1.38 14.27 -9.07
N LEU A 156 -0.54 13.71 -8.19
CA LEU A 156 -0.39 14.13 -6.80
C LEU A 156 1.10 14.32 -6.46
N ASP A 157 1.37 15.01 -5.37
CA ASP A 157 2.75 15.20 -4.93
C ASP A 157 3.22 13.97 -4.12
N HIS A 158 4.02 13.10 -4.74
CA HIS A 158 4.54 11.87 -4.15
C HIS A 158 3.42 10.99 -3.54
N PRO A 159 2.44 10.53 -4.37
CA PRO A 159 1.40 9.63 -3.88
C PRO A 159 2.02 8.33 -3.37
N ASN A 160 1.56 7.85 -2.22
CA ASN A 160 2.09 6.69 -1.52
C ASN A 160 0.99 5.65 -1.30
N GLY A 161 0.47 5.46 -0.09
CA GLY A 161 -0.63 4.54 0.15
C GLY A 161 -1.95 4.99 -0.50
N LEU A 162 -2.81 4.04 -0.83
CA LEU A 162 -4.15 4.30 -1.34
C LEU A 162 -5.16 3.26 -0.86
N ALA A 163 -6.40 3.70 -0.66
CA ALA A 163 -7.53 2.81 -0.34
C ALA A 163 -8.85 3.44 -0.78
N PHE A 164 -9.84 2.61 -1.10
CA PHE A 164 -11.22 3.05 -1.29
C PHE A 164 -12.00 3.08 0.02
N SER A 165 -13.03 3.95 0.05
CA SER A 165 -14.13 3.81 1.02
C SER A 165 -14.84 2.46 0.84
N PRO A 166 -15.58 1.96 1.86
CA PRO A 166 -16.25 0.67 1.76
C PRO A 166 -17.25 0.53 0.61
N ASP A 167 -17.80 1.63 0.12
CA ASP A 167 -18.70 1.67 -1.05
C ASP A 167 -17.99 1.97 -2.38
N GLU A 168 -16.67 2.13 -2.34
CA GLU A 168 -15.80 2.51 -3.46
C GLU A 168 -16.16 3.84 -4.14
N ARG A 169 -16.85 4.75 -3.44
CA ARG A 169 -17.19 6.08 -3.97
C ARG A 169 -16.14 7.14 -3.68
N VAL A 170 -15.23 6.89 -2.74
CA VAL A 170 -14.13 7.79 -2.39
C VAL A 170 -12.82 7.04 -2.44
N LEU A 171 -11.88 7.56 -3.21
CA LEU A 171 -10.48 7.12 -3.17
C LEU A 171 -9.71 8.03 -2.22
N TYR A 172 -9.03 7.43 -1.25
CA TYR A 172 -8.06 8.11 -0.40
C TYR A 172 -6.66 7.83 -0.91
N VAL A 173 -5.79 8.85 -0.88
CA VAL A 173 -4.37 8.72 -1.26
C VAL A 173 -3.52 9.53 -0.30
N SER A 174 -2.51 8.94 0.30
CA SER A 174 -1.51 9.67 1.06
C SER A 174 -0.50 10.35 0.14
N GLN A 175 -0.05 11.53 0.53
CA GLN A 175 1.03 12.25 -0.13
C GLN A 175 2.19 12.39 0.86
N THR A 176 3.35 11.90 0.44
CA THR A 176 4.56 11.84 1.26
C THR A 176 5.70 12.62 0.58
N PRO A 177 5.61 13.97 0.51
CA PRO A 177 6.58 14.78 -0.20
C PRO A 177 7.96 14.69 0.47
N GLU A 178 8.98 14.39 -0.31
CA GLU A 178 10.37 14.37 0.15
C GLU A 178 11.04 15.74 -0.06
N GLY A 179 10.81 16.66 0.87
CA GLY A 179 11.52 17.95 0.89
C GLY A 179 11.09 18.98 -0.16
N GLY A 180 9.88 18.86 -0.69
CA GLY A 180 9.26 19.82 -1.61
C GLY A 180 8.32 20.81 -0.91
N PRO A 181 7.67 21.72 -1.65
CA PRO A 181 6.70 22.65 -1.11
C PRO A 181 5.37 21.98 -0.70
N GLY A 182 5.16 20.72 -1.04
CA GLY A 182 3.98 19.95 -0.69
C GLY A 182 3.90 19.67 0.81
N ALA A 183 2.67 19.65 1.35
CA ALA A 183 2.43 19.23 2.72
C ALA A 183 2.06 17.74 2.76
N PRO A 184 2.58 16.98 3.75
CA PRO A 184 2.13 15.61 3.94
C PRO A 184 0.66 15.61 4.34
N GLU A 185 -0.17 14.91 3.57
CA GLU A 185 -1.62 14.84 3.82
C GLU A 185 -2.21 13.56 3.24
N ILE A 186 -3.40 13.21 3.70
CA ILE A 186 -4.27 12.25 3.03
C ILE A 186 -5.29 13.05 2.24
N THR A 187 -5.33 12.82 0.93
CA THR A 187 -6.27 13.43 -0.01
C THR A 187 -7.44 12.49 -0.24
N ALA A 188 -8.66 13.01 -0.27
CA ALA A 188 -9.86 12.30 -0.71
C ALA A 188 -10.31 12.79 -2.09
N LEU A 189 -10.75 11.85 -2.94
CA LEU A 189 -11.26 12.11 -4.29
C LEU A 189 -12.53 11.27 -4.50
N ASP A 190 -13.61 11.90 -4.96
CA ASP A 190 -14.84 11.18 -5.25
C ASP A 190 -14.71 10.43 -6.57
N TRP A 191 -15.07 9.13 -6.56
CA TRP A 191 -15.01 8.27 -7.73
C TRP A 191 -16.42 8.01 -8.28
N HIS A 192 -16.74 8.52 -9.45
CA HIS A 192 -17.95 8.24 -10.19
C HIS A 192 -17.79 8.57 -11.68
N ASP A 193 -18.63 8.01 -12.54
CA ASP A 193 -18.65 8.26 -13.98
C ASP A 193 -17.30 8.06 -14.69
N GLY A 194 -16.46 7.14 -14.16
CA GLY A 194 -15.16 6.84 -14.75
C GLY A 194 -14.07 7.89 -14.50
N ALA A 195 -14.28 8.84 -13.58
CA ALA A 195 -13.34 9.92 -13.24
C ALA A 195 -13.28 10.21 -11.74
N LEU A 196 -12.17 10.82 -11.32
CA LEU A 196 -11.99 11.33 -9.97
C LEU A 196 -12.38 12.82 -9.92
N HIS A 197 -13.17 13.19 -8.91
CA HIS A 197 -13.74 14.50 -8.71
C HIS A 197 -13.49 15.03 -7.30
N ASN A 198 -13.80 16.29 -7.04
CA ASN A 198 -13.85 16.91 -5.71
C ASN A 198 -12.61 16.64 -4.85
N ARG A 199 -11.41 16.78 -5.43
CA ARG A 199 -10.16 16.63 -4.67
C ARG A 199 -10.17 17.56 -3.46
N ARG A 200 -9.94 16.98 -2.27
CA ARG A 200 -9.91 17.71 -1.00
C ARG A 200 -8.94 17.07 -0.02
N ARG A 201 -8.37 17.87 0.87
CA ARG A 201 -7.66 17.33 2.03
C ARG A 201 -8.65 16.59 2.90
N PHE A 202 -8.32 15.33 3.21
CA PHE A 202 -9.09 14.52 4.16
C PHE A 202 -8.53 14.64 5.56
N ALA A 203 -7.24 14.36 5.75
CA ALA A 203 -6.60 14.37 7.05
C ALA A 203 -5.10 14.67 6.95
N VAL A 204 -4.51 15.00 8.10
CA VAL A 204 -3.06 15.08 8.31
C VAL A 204 -2.74 14.22 9.52
N VAL A 205 -1.73 13.34 9.44
CA VAL A 205 -1.28 12.57 10.59
C VAL A 205 -0.59 13.52 11.59
N PRO A 206 -0.83 13.36 12.90
CA PRO A 206 -0.29 14.27 13.91
C PRO A 206 1.23 14.27 14.01
N GLU A 207 1.87 13.15 13.67
CA GLU A 207 3.30 12.96 13.78
C GLU A 207 3.85 12.20 12.58
N GLY A 208 4.98 12.64 12.04
CA GLY A 208 5.65 12.03 10.89
C GLY A 208 4.92 12.26 9.57
N LEU A 209 4.91 11.25 8.73
CA LEU A 209 4.33 11.29 7.38
C LEU A 209 3.28 10.17 7.25
N PRO A 210 2.15 10.41 6.54
CA PRO A 210 1.28 9.32 6.13
C PRO A 210 1.97 8.52 5.03
N ASP A 211 2.01 7.19 5.19
CA ASP A 211 2.59 6.26 4.21
C ASP A 211 1.46 5.33 3.74
N GLY A 212 1.49 4.04 4.04
CA GLY A 212 0.38 3.16 3.74
C GLY A 212 -0.75 3.22 4.77
N PHE A 213 -1.95 2.80 4.39
CA PHE A 213 -3.14 2.79 5.24
C PHE A 213 -4.22 1.85 4.70
N CYS A 214 -5.21 1.56 5.53
CA CYS A 214 -6.40 0.83 5.13
C CYS A 214 -7.68 1.51 5.64
N VAL A 215 -8.84 1.11 5.10
CA VAL A 215 -10.16 1.59 5.53
C VAL A 215 -10.98 0.41 6.01
N ASP A 216 -11.59 0.53 7.20
CA ASP A 216 -12.44 -0.52 7.76
C ASP A 216 -13.87 -0.47 7.22
N CYS A 217 -14.69 -1.47 7.56
CA CYS A 217 -16.08 -1.58 7.11
C CYS A 217 -17.00 -0.47 7.64
N GLN A 218 -16.56 0.31 8.64
CA GLN A 218 -17.28 1.48 9.15
C GLN A 218 -16.86 2.76 8.40
N GLY A 219 -15.87 2.69 7.51
CA GLY A 219 -15.32 3.81 6.79
C GLY A 219 -14.28 4.59 7.59
N TRP A 220 -13.76 4.03 8.69
CA TRP A 220 -12.65 4.64 9.42
C TRP A 220 -11.34 4.34 8.71
N LEU A 221 -10.50 5.34 8.60
CA LEU A 221 -9.20 5.24 7.96
C LEU A 221 -8.12 5.04 9.02
N TRP A 222 -7.32 3.98 8.86
CA TRP A 222 -6.24 3.59 9.74
C TRP A 222 -4.91 3.85 9.02
N SER A 223 -4.26 4.97 9.33
CA SER A 223 -3.05 5.44 8.63
C SER A 223 -1.80 5.19 9.45
N SER A 224 -0.77 4.71 8.79
CA SER A 224 0.59 4.79 9.32
C SER A 224 0.98 6.23 9.67
N SER A 225 1.85 6.38 10.63
CA SER A 225 2.40 7.66 11.10
C SER A 225 3.73 7.44 11.84
N GLY A 226 4.40 8.53 12.20
CA GLY A 226 5.64 8.46 13.00
C GLY A 226 5.46 7.79 14.37
N ALA A 227 4.27 7.89 14.96
CA ALA A 227 3.97 7.36 16.28
C ALA A 227 3.24 5.99 16.27
N GLY A 228 2.94 5.45 15.09
CA GLY A 228 2.19 4.20 14.92
C GLY A 228 1.05 4.34 13.93
N VAL A 229 -0.14 3.79 14.23
CA VAL A 229 -1.33 3.87 13.37
C VAL A 229 -2.33 4.86 13.93
N CYS A 230 -2.54 5.97 13.22
CA CYS A 230 -3.55 6.98 13.54
C CYS A 230 -4.89 6.59 12.93
N VAL A 231 -5.96 6.66 13.72
CA VAL A 231 -7.31 6.29 13.27
C VAL A 231 -8.15 7.54 13.09
N PHE A 232 -8.79 7.66 11.93
CA PHE A 232 -9.67 8.77 11.57
C PHE A 232 -11.09 8.27 11.32
N ASP A 233 -12.09 9.06 11.69
CA ASP A 233 -13.47 8.82 11.26
C ASP A 233 -13.65 9.14 9.75
N SER A 234 -14.84 8.89 9.22
CA SER A 234 -15.16 9.17 7.82
C SER A 234 -15.15 10.67 7.45
N GLY A 235 -15.09 11.56 8.44
CA GLY A 235 -14.93 13.01 8.28
C GLY A 235 -13.49 13.49 8.36
N GLY A 236 -12.52 12.59 8.64
CA GLY A 236 -11.11 12.94 8.79
C GLY A 236 -10.73 13.44 10.19
N HIS A 237 -11.61 13.27 11.21
CA HIS A 237 -11.28 13.63 12.59
C HIS A 237 -10.55 12.48 13.27
N VAL A 238 -9.51 12.80 14.03
CA VAL A 238 -8.73 11.81 14.78
C VAL A 238 -9.59 11.16 15.85
N LEU A 239 -9.73 9.83 15.80
CA LEU A 239 -10.39 9.01 16.83
C LEU A 239 -9.41 8.48 17.86
N GLY A 240 -8.16 8.24 17.46
CA GLY A 240 -7.14 7.68 18.34
C GLY A 240 -5.86 7.28 17.64
N LEU A 241 -4.95 6.73 18.44
CA LEU A 241 -3.65 6.24 17.99
C LEU A 241 -3.45 4.82 18.53
N VAL A 242 -2.96 3.93 17.69
CA VAL A 242 -2.36 2.64 18.06
C VAL A 242 -0.85 2.85 18.07
N PRO A 243 -0.21 3.02 19.23
CA PRO A 243 1.22 3.27 19.27
C PRO A 243 1.99 2.01 18.87
N THR A 244 3.04 2.18 18.07
CA THR A 244 4.02 1.14 17.75
C THR A 244 5.41 1.51 18.30
N PRO A 245 6.30 0.54 18.55
CA PRO A 245 7.64 0.82 19.08
C PRO A 245 8.49 1.75 18.23
N HIS A 246 8.21 1.82 16.93
CA HIS A 246 8.81 2.73 15.95
C HIS A 246 7.82 3.03 14.83
N THR A 247 8.17 3.90 13.89
CA THR A 247 7.33 4.33 12.77
C THR A 247 6.65 3.16 12.06
N ALA A 248 5.33 3.24 11.90
CA ALA A 248 4.58 2.34 11.04
C ALA A 248 4.72 2.78 9.58
N SER A 249 4.79 1.83 8.66
CA SER A 249 4.87 2.09 7.22
C SER A 249 3.53 1.84 6.53
N ASN A 250 2.84 0.75 6.87
CA ASN A 250 1.56 0.39 6.24
C ASN A 250 0.73 -0.50 7.19
N CYS A 251 -0.54 -0.72 6.86
CA CYS A 251 -1.37 -1.67 7.60
C CYS A 251 -2.49 -2.25 6.74
N THR A 252 -2.99 -3.41 7.16
CA THR A 252 -4.14 -4.08 6.52
C THR A 252 -4.93 -4.90 7.52
N PHE A 253 -6.21 -5.15 7.23
CA PHE A 253 -7.05 -6.04 8.00
C PHE A 253 -7.11 -7.45 7.41
N ASP A 254 -7.42 -8.44 8.25
CA ASP A 254 -8.01 -9.68 7.76
C ASP A 254 -9.44 -9.44 7.24
N LEU A 255 -9.99 -10.41 6.50
CA LEU A 255 -11.31 -10.26 5.85
C LEU A 255 -12.45 -9.96 6.85
N VAL A 256 -12.38 -10.50 8.07
CA VAL A 256 -13.38 -10.28 9.11
C VAL A 256 -13.09 -9.06 9.98
N GLN A 257 -12.01 -8.33 9.70
CA GLN A 257 -11.57 -7.09 10.37
C GLN A 257 -11.47 -7.21 11.89
N ARG A 258 -10.98 -8.35 12.36
CA ARG A 258 -10.68 -8.58 13.78
C ARG A 258 -9.21 -8.43 14.11
N ARG A 259 -8.36 -8.52 13.09
CA ARG A 259 -6.91 -8.42 13.18
C ARG A 259 -6.41 -7.33 12.27
N LEU A 260 -5.72 -6.36 12.84
CA LEU A 260 -4.97 -5.36 12.09
C LEU A 260 -3.50 -5.77 12.08
N PHE A 261 -2.97 -6.00 10.90
CA PHE A 261 -1.55 -6.22 10.67
C PHE A 261 -0.88 -4.90 10.33
N ILE A 262 0.25 -4.62 10.97
CA ILE A 262 0.96 -3.35 10.83
C ILE A 262 2.41 -3.66 10.47
N THR A 263 2.94 -3.03 9.43
CA THR A 263 4.35 -3.09 9.05
C THR A 263 5.07 -1.81 9.47
N GLY A 264 6.38 -1.91 9.74
CA GLY A 264 7.23 -0.77 10.00
C GLY A 264 8.65 -1.19 10.34
N GLY A 265 9.65 -0.53 9.77
CA GLY A 265 11.04 -0.89 9.94
C GLY A 265 11.30 -2.38 9.67
N SER A 266 11.89 -3.09 10.61
CA SER A 266 12.14 -4.54 10.51
C SER A 266 10.95 -5.41 10.90
N THR A 267 9.80 -4.83 11.28
CA THR A 267 8.81 -5.53 12.08
C THR A 267 7.45 -5.67 11.38
N LEU A 268 6.82 -6.81 11.61
CA LEU A 268 5.40 -7.05 11.40
C LEU A 268 4.74 -7.21 12.77
N TRP A 269 3.72 -6.40 13.05
CA TRP A 269 2.88 -6.50 14.24
C TRP A 269 1.46 -6.94 13.92
N LEU A 270 0.83 -7.49 14.93
CA LEU A 270 -0.60 -7.80 14.96
C LEU A 270 -1.27 -7.07 16.11
N LEU A 271 -2.32 -6.35 15.82
CA LEU A 271 -3.28 -5.84 16.81
C LEU A 271 -4.55 -6.67 16.74
N ASP A 272 -4.84 -7.41 17.81
CA ASP A 272 -6.10 -8.17 17.94
C ASP A 272 -7.20 -7.22 18.44
N LEU A 273 -8.16 -6.95 17.58
CA LEU A 273 -9.33 -6.12 17.88
C LEU A 273 -10.43 -7.02 18.45
N GLN A 274 -10.30 -7.43 19.69
CA GLN A 274 -11.39 -8.14 20.37
C GLN A 274 -12.65 -7.25 20.37
N ARG A 275 -13.62 -7.59 19.52
CA ARG A 275 -14.96 -6.99 19.51
C ARG A 275 -15.93 -7.85 20.29
#